data_dad28b9fb36b71b2ddb6b655e0d06ba4
#
_entry.id   dad28b9fb36b71b2ddb6b655e0d06ba4
#
_cell.length_a   1.000
_cell.length_b   1.000
_cell.length_c   1.000
_cell.angle_alpha   90.00
_cell.angle_beta   90.00
_cell.angle_gamma   90.00
#
_symmetry.space_group_name_H-M   'P 1'
#
loop_
_entity.id
_entity.type
_entity.pdbx_description
1 polymer ?
#
loop_
_entity_poly.entity_id
_entity_poly.type
_entity_poly.pdbx_seq_one_letter_code
_entity_poly.pdbx_strand_id
1 'polypeptide(L)'
;MVKLYPLLKPLTDQLMEEVRAYGMLEVSLEQYQTVCNSIVRFAQSSQVDSYSPELMDSYKDNLDTRCSFGEICKEYHRFQLRVIRMLSSFAERDVVDFSSTKPHPLKYIVSDETNSLVEMILDSYPISIATKNDLRAPTRHFLWYAEQ
;
A
#
# COMPACT_ATOMS: atom_id res chain seq x y z
N MET A 1 -11.55 27.33 -18.38
CA MET A 1 -11.55 25.90 -18.78
C MET A 1 -11.79 25.05 -17.54
N VAL A 2 -12.84 24.25 -17.54
CA VAL A 2 -13.13 23.35 -16.41
C VAL A 2 -12.27 22.10 -16.56
N LYS A 3 -11.45 21.83 -15.54
CA LYS A 3 -10.65 20.60 -15.53
C LYS A 3 -11.55 19.42 -15.15
N LEU A 4 -11.63 18.44 -16.04
CA LEU A 4 -12.38 17.22 -15.77
C LEU A 4 -11.51 16.24 -14.98
N TYR A 5 -11.97 15.87 -13.81
CA TYR A 5 -11.31 14.88 -12.98
C TYR A 5 -11.94 13.50 -13.18
N PRO A 6 -11.16 12.42 -13.02
CA PRO A 6 -11.68 11.08 -13.19
C PRO A 6 -12.65 10.70 -12.08
N LEU A 7 -13.44 9.66 -12.34
CA LEU A 7 -14.25 9.03 -11.29
C LEU A 7 -13.34 8.44 -10.23
N LEU A 8 -13.75 8.57 -8.98
CA LEU A 8 -12.91 8.23 -7.83
C LEU A 8 -12.65 6.72 -7.74
N LYS A 9 -13.66 5.88 -7.92
CA LYS A 9 -13.51 4.43 -7.80
C LYS A 9 -12.53 3.85 -8.83
N PRO A 10 -12.67 4.14 -10.14
CA PRO A 10 -11.67 3.72 -11.13
C PRO A 10 -10.27 4.27 -10.83
N LEU A 11 -10.19 5.50 -10.34
CA LEU A 11 -8.91 6.13 -10.00
C LEU A 11 -8.21 5.38 -8.88
N THR A 12 -8.94 5.02 -7.81
CA THR A 12 -8.36 4.24 -6.70
C THR A 12 -7.95 2.84 -7.15
N ASP A 13 -8.72 2.21 -8.03
CA ASP A 13 -8.38 0.89 -8.57
C ASP A 13 -7.07 0.96 -9.38
N GLN A 14 -6.90 1.99 -10.21
CA GLN A 14 -5.67 2.20 -10.97
C GLN A 14 -4.49 2.53 -10.06
N LEU A 15 -4.72 3.33 -9.00
CA LEU A 15 -3.68 3.60 -8.00
C LEU A 15 -3.20 2.31 -7.35
N MET A 16 -4.11 1.40 -7.01
CA MET A 16 -3.74 0.13 -6.40
C MET A 16 -2.89 -0.74 -7.35
N GLU A 17 -3.17 -0.71 -8.65
CA GLU A 17 -2.34 -1.40 -9.65
C GLU A 17 -0.93 -0.81 -9.69
N GLU A 18 -0.81 0.51 -9.67
CA GLU A 18 0.50 1.20 -9.65
C GLU A 18 1.29 0.89 -8.37
N VAL A 19 0.62 0.88 -7.22
CA VAL A 19 1.26 0.55 -5.92
C VAL A 19 1.74 -0.90 -5.92
N ARG A 20 0.95 -1.81 -6.48
CA ARG A 20 1.34 -3.22 -6.61
C ARG A 20 2.56 -3.38 -7.52
N ALA A 21 2.54 -2.71 -8.66
CA ALA A 21 3.65 -2.73 -9.62
C ALA A 21 4.94 -2.13 -9.02
N TYR A 22 4.82 -1.20 -8.09
CA TYR A 22 5.97 -0.59 -7.40
C TYR A 22 6.69 -1.57 -6.48
N GLY A 23 6.04 -2.66 -6.05
CA GLY A 23 6.68 -3.71 -5.25
C GLY A 23 6.38 -3.65 -3.76
N MET A 24 5.18 -3.25 -3.38
CA MET A 24 4.74 -3.26 -1.99
C MET A 24 4.41 -4.67 -1.52
N LEU A 25 4.58 -4.92 -0.22
CA LEU A 25 4.16 -6.16 0.42
C LEU A 25 2.63 -6.28 0.42
N GLU A 26 2.11 -7.52 0.39
CA GLU A 26 0.66 -7.78 0.43
C GLU A 26 -0.03 -7.13 1.62
N VAL A 27 0.59 -7.17 2.81
CA VAL A 27 0.05 -6.51 4.02
C VAL A 27 -0.10 -5.01 3.79
N SER A 28 0.90 -4.37 3.17
CA SER A 28 0.84 -2.95 2.84
C SER A 28 -0.24 -2.67 1.79
N LEU A 29 -0.37 -3.52 0.78
CA LEU A 29 -1.41 -3.38 -0.25
C LEU A 29 -2.80 -3.41 0.36
N GLU A 30 -3.06 -4.29 1.32
CA GLU A 30 -4.33 -4.35 2.05
C GLU A 30 -4.61 -3.04 2.79
N GLN A 31 -3.60 -2.46 3.42
CA GLN A 31 -3.72 -1.19 4.13
C GLN A 31 -4.04 -0.04 3.17
N TYR A 32 -3.35 0.02 2.02
CA TYR A 32 -3.63 1.01 0.98
C TYR A 32 -5.06 0.85 0.45
N GLN A 33 -5.50 -0.39 0.21
CA GLN A 33 -6.86 -0.66 -0.26
C GLN A 33 -7.90 -0.21 0.76
N THR A 34 -7.65 -0.43 2.05
CA THR A 34 -8.54 0.01 3.13
C THR A 34 -8.71 1.53 3.12
N VAL A 35 -7.62 2.28 2.95
CA VAL A 35 -7.68 3.74 2.88
C VAL A 35 -8.42 4.20 1.63
N CYS A 36 -8.15 3.60 0.48
CA CYS A 36 -8.86 3.91 -0.76
C CYS A 36 -10.37 3.67 -0.62
N ASN A 37 -10.76 2.56 0.00
CA ASN A 37 -12.17 2.26 0.26
C ASN A 37 -12.81 3.29 1.19
N SER A 38 -12.08 3.77 2.19
CA SER A 38 -12.55 4.80 3.12
C SER A 38 -12.77 6.13 2.41
N ILE A 39 -11.87 6.51 1.50
CA ILE A 39 -12.01 7.73 0.70
C ILE A 39 -13.25 7.63 -0.20
N VAL A 40 -13.45 6.50 -0.86
CA VAL A 40 -14.62 6.28 -1.73
C VAL A 40 -15.92 6.37 -0.92
N ARG A 41 -15.97 5.75 0.26
CA ARG A 41 -17.16 5.83 1.14
C ARG A 41 -17.44 7.25 1.61
N PHE A 42 -16.40 7.99 1.96
CA PHE A 42 -16.53 9.40 2.35
C PHE A 42 -17.12 10.22 1.21
N ALA A 43 -16.63 10.03 -0.02
CA ALA A 43 -17.16 10.70 -1.20
C ALA A 43 -18.62 10.34 -1.44
N GLN A 44 -18.97 9.06 -1.32
CA GLN A 44 -20.35 8.59 -1.48
C GLN A 44 -21.29 9.22 -0.44
N SER A 45 -20.84 9.36 0.81
CA SER A 45 -21.62 10.01 1.86
C SER A 45 -21.84 11.51 1.57
N SER A 46 -20.96 12.13 0.80
CA SER A 46 -21.07 13.50 0.33
C SER A 46 -21.75 13.63 -1.05
N GLN A 47 -22.24 12.51 -1.59
CA GLN A 47 -22.88 12.42 -2.92
C GLN A 47 -21.94 12.87 -4.04
N VAL A 48 -20.66 12.55 -3.94
CA VAL A 48 -19.61 12.85 -4.91
C VAL A 48 -19.03 11.54 -5.44
N ASP A 49 -18.87 11.43 -6.76
CA ASP A 49 -18.32 10.23 -7.39
C ASP A 49 -16.99 10.47 -8.10
N SER A 50 -16.57 11.73 -8.22
CA SER A 50 -15.35 12.14 -8.92
C SER A 50 -14.32 12.69 -7.95
N TYR A 51 -13.04 12.54 -8.31
CA TYR A 51 -11.95 13.19 -7.60
C TYR A 51 -12.09 14.72 -7.69
N SER A 52 -11.76 15.42 -6.61
CA SER A 52 -11.53 16.88 -6.64
C SER A 52 -10.57 17.26 -5.50
N PRO A 53 -9.78 18.34 -5.65
CA PRO A 53 -8.95 18.82 -4.55
C PRO A 53 -9.76 19.17 -3.30
N GLU A 54 -10.95 19.72 -3.49
CA GLU A 54 -11.86 20.08 -2.40
C GLU A 54 -12.34 18.86 -1.62
N LEU A 55 -12.63 17.76 -2.31
CA LEU A 55 -12.98 16.50 -1.67
C LEU A 55 -11.83 15.98 -0.81
N MET A 56 -10.60 16.05 -1.32
CA MET A 56 -9.41 15.62 -0.57
C MET A 56 -9.18 16.50 0.65
N ASP A 57 -9.36 17.80 0.53
CA ASP A 57 -9.24 18.73 1.65
C ASP A 57 -10.29 18.44 2.74
N SER A 58 -11.52 18.17 2.34
CA SER A 58 -12.61 17.80 3.27
C SER A 58 -12.28 16.48 3.98
N TYR A 59 -11.74 15.51 3.28
CA TYR A 59 -11.34 14.23 3.87
C TYR A 59 -10.18 14.41 4.85
N LYS A 60 -9.18 15.24 4.52
CA LYS A 60 -8.08 15.57 5.43
C LYS A 60 -8.58 16.22 6.70
N ASP A 61 -9.51 17.19 6.59
CA ASP A 61 -10.10 17.85 7.75
C ASP A 61 -10.83 16.85 8.66
N ASN A 62 -11.54 15.89 8.06
CA ASN A 62 -12.17 14.81 8.80
C ASN A 62 -11.14 13.94 9.54
N LEU A 63 -10.04 13.60 8.89
CA LEU A 63 -8.95 12.83 9.51
C LEU A 63 -8.29 13.61 10.66
N ASP A 64 -8.04 14.89 10.47
CA ASP A 64 -7.43 15.75 11.50
C ASP A 64 -8.33 15.82 12.74
N THR A 65 -9.63 15.97 12.55
CA THR A 65 -10.61 16.00 13.62
C THR A 65 -10.62 14.66 14.37
N ARG A 66 -10.68 13.55 13.66
CA ARG A 66 -10.68 12.21 14.24
C ARG A 66 -9.40 11.90 15.01
N CYS A 67 -8.27 12.35 14.49
CA CYS A 67 -6.98 12.21 15.18
C CYS A 67 -6.95 13.05 16.47
N SER A 68 -7.48 14.28 16.42
CA SER A 68 -7.57 15.16 17.59
C SER A 68 -8.43 14.57 18.70
N PHE A 69 -9.50 13.84 18.36
CA PHE A 69 -10.37 13.17 19.33
C PHE A 69 -9.87 11.79 19.74
N GLY A 70 -8.71 11.35 19.25
CA GLY A 70 -8.13 10.06 19.57
C GLY A 70 -8.81 8.86 18.92
N GLU A 71 -9.67 9.06 17.92
CA GLU A 71 -10.32 7.97 17.18
C GLU A 71 -9.36 7.19 16.32
N ILE A 72 -8.30 7.84 15.81
CA ILE A 72 -7.23 7.22 15.05
C ILE A 72 -5.87 7.62 15.63
N CYS A 73 -4.90 6.74 15.55
CA CYS A 73 -3.56 7.03 16.04
C CYS A 73 -2.79 7.91 15.04
N LYS A 74 -1.72 8.54 15.52
CA LYS A 74 -0.91 9.44 14.70
C LYS A 74 -0.27 8.74 13.51
N GLU A 75 0.16 7.51 13.68
CA GLU A 75 0.79 6.71 12.62
C GLU A 75 -0.21 6.41 11.50
N TYR A 76 -1.43 6.03 11.86
CA TYR A 76 -2.49 5.78 10.88
C TYR A 76 -2.91 7.06 10.17
N HIS A 77 -2.97 8.18 10.90
CA HIS A 77 -3.24 9.49 10.32
C HIS A 77 -2.19 9.86 9.26
N ARG A 78 -0.90 9.70 9.57
CA ARG A 78 0.19 9.95 8.63
C ARG A 78 0.11 9.04 7.40
N PHE A 79 -0.22 7.78 7.63
CA PHE A 79 -0.38 6.82 6.55
C PHE A 79 -1.50 7.24 5.60
N GLN A 80 -2.64 7.63 6.12
CA GLN A 80 -3.75 8.12 5.29
C GLN A 80 -3.39 9.37 4.51
N LEU A 81 -2.68 10.31 5.11
CA LEU A 81 -2.19 11.51 4.41
C LEU A 81 -1.25 11.15 3.26
N ARG A 82 -0.42 10.13 3.44
CA ARG A 82 0.45 9.62 2.37
C ARG A 82 -0.36 9.09 1.20
N VAL A 83 -1.37 8.28 1.47
CA VAL A 83 -2.24 7.73 0.41
C VAL A 83 -2.98 8.87 -0.32
N ILE A 84 -3.49 9.86 0.40
CA ILE A 84 -4.14 11.03 -0.19
C ILE A 84 -3.18 11.76 -1.13
N ARG A 85 -1.93 11.95 -0.72
CA ARG A 85 -0.91 12.59 -1.56
C ARG A 85 -0.66 11.80 -2.83
N MET A 86 -0.54 10.49 -2.72
CA MET A 86 -0.34 9.60 -3.86
C MET A 86 -1.53 9.66 -4.81
N LEU A 87 -2.74 9.61 -4.29
CA LEU A 87 -3.97 9.70 -5.08
C LEU A 87 -4.08 11.04 -5.80
N SER A 88 -3.80 12.15 -5.09
CA SER A 88 -3.84 13.50 -5.65
C SER A 88 -2.81 13.67 -6.76
N SER A 89 -1.59 13.19 -6.56
CA SER A 89 -0.55 13.23 -7.58
C SER A 89 -0.95 12.45 -8.83
N PHE A 90 -1.53 11.27 -8.64
CA PHE A 90 -1.97 10.42 -9.74
C PHE A 90 -3.13 11.06 -10.52
N ALA A 91 -4.11 11.64 -9.81
CA ALA A 91 -5.26 12.30 -10.43
C ALA A 91 -4.87 13.56 -11.22
N GLU A 92 -3.91 14.33 -10.72
CA GLU A 92 -3.56 15.63 -11.28
C GLU A 92 -2.43 15.57 -12.31
N ARG A 93 -1.50 14.60 -12.17
CA ARG A 93 -0.28 14.52 -12.99
C ARG A 93 -0.06 13.18 -13.67
N ASP A 94 -0.96 12.23 -13.51
CA ASP A 94 -0.85 10.84 -13.99
C ASP A 94 0.41 10.12 -13.47
N VAL A 95 0.98 10.60 -12.38
CA VAL A 95 2.19 10.03 -11.77
C VAL A 95 1.94 9.84 -10.28
N VAL A 96 2.21 8.64 -9.78
CA VAL A 96 2.12 8.36 -8.35
C VAL A 96 3.37 8.88 -7.65
N ASP A 97 3.18 9.66 -6.58
CA ASP A 97 4.28 10.17 -5.78
C ASP A 97 4.70 9.14 -4.74
N PHE A 98 5.78 8.42 -5.03
CA PHE A 98 6.39 7.46 -4.12
C PHE A 98 7.53 8.05 -3.27
N SER A 99 7.70 9.36 -3.23
CA SER A 99 8.85 10.02 -2.59
C SER A 99 9.01 9.69 -1.10
N SER A 100 7.89 9.47 -0.40
CA SER A 100 7.90 9.13 1.04
C SER A 100 7.76 7.62 1.29
N THR A 101 7.84 6.81 0.24
CA THR A 101 7.61 5.37 0.30
C THR A 101 8.72 4.67 -0.47
N LYS A 102 9.32 3.65 0.15
CA LYS A 102 10.34 2.84 -0.54
C LYS A 102 9.75 1.48 -0.85
N PRO A 103 10.05 0.91 -2.05
CA PRO A 103 9.69 -0.48 -2.30
C PRO A 103 10.40 -1.35 -1.27
N HIS A 104 9.80 -2.48 -0.92
CA HIS A 104 10.53 -3.49 -0.16
C HIS A 104 11.50 -4.16 -1.15
N PRO A 105 12.77 -3.78 -1.19
CA PRO A 105 13.70 -4.53 -2.00
C PRO A 105 13.74 -5.93 -1.40
N LEU A 106 13.62 -6.93 -2.23
CA LEU A 106 14.08 -8.26 -1.86
C LEU A 106 15.58 -8.08 -1.63
N LYS A 107 15.96 -7.88 -0.38
CA LYS A 107 17.34 -7.57 0.01
C LYS A 107 18.30 -8.69 -0.40
N TYR A 108 17.77 -9.90 -0.45
CA TYR A 108 18.51 -11.10 -0.86
C TYR A 108 17.73 -11.77 -1.98
N ILE A 109 18.09 -11.43 -3.24
CA ILE A 109 17.49 -12.05 -4.41
C ILE A 109 18.22 -13.35 -4.67
N VAL A 110 17.50 -14.45 -4.62
CA VAL A 110 18.02 -15.78 -4.95
C VAL A 110 17.34 -16.30 -6.22
N SER A 111 17.93 -17.31 -6.85
CA SER A 111 17.34 -17.95 -8.03
C SER A 111 15.98 -18.56 -7.73
N ASP A 112 15.16 -18.80 -8.77
CA ASP A 112 13.86 -19.46 -8.64
C ASP A 112 14.03 -20.88 -8.06
N GLU A 113 15.09 -21.58 -8.45
CA GLU A 113 15.42 -22.88 -7.92
C GLU A 113 15.69 -22.84 -6.42
N THR A 114 16.44 -21.83 -5.95
CA THR A 114 16.72 -21.64 -4.53
C THR A 114 15.46 -21.24 -3.77
N ASN A 115 14.59 -20.39 -4.34
CA ASN A 115 13.30 -20.07 -3.73
C ASN A 115 12.43 -21.32 -3.57
N SER A 116 12.39 -22.19 -4.56
CA SER A 116 11.65 -23.46 -4.50
C SER A 116 12.23 -24.36 -3.41
N LEU A 117 13.55 -24.39 -3.27
CA LEU A 117 14.22 -25.14 -2.21
C LEU A 117 13.87 -24.61 -0.82
N VAL A 118 13.81 -23.29 -0.64
CA VAL A 118 13.41 -22.65 0.62
C VAL A 118 12.01 -23.13 1.02
N GLU A 119 11.06 -23.07 0.10
CA GLU A 119 9.68 -23.50 0.36
C GLU A 119 9.60 -25.00 0.68
N MET A 120 10.35 -25.83 -0.04
CA MET A 120 10.41 -27.26 0.20
C MET A 120 10.97 -27.57 1.60
N ILE A 121 12.03 -26.89 2.01
CA ILE A 121 12.64 -27.05 3.34
C ILE A 121 11.62 -26.65 4.42
N LEU A 122 10.97 -25.50 4.28
CA LEU A 122 10.00 -25.02 5.26
C LEU A 122 8.77 -25.93 5.36
N ASP A 123 8.32 -26.48 4.23
CA ASP A 123 7.17 -27.38 4.18
C ASP A 123 7.48 -28.78 4.75
N SER A 124 8.76 -29.16 4.83
CA SER A 124 9.18 -30.46 5.39
C SER A 124 9.10 -30.51 6.91
N TYR A 125 8.95 -29.36 7.59
CA TYR A 125 8.85 -29.29 9.04
C TYR A 125 7.42 -29.05 9.49
N PRO A 126 6.96 -29.73 10.59
CA PRO A 126 5.61 -29.52 11.12
C PRO A 126 5.53 -28.24 11.98
N ILE A 127 5.70 -27.09 11.35
CA ILE A 127 5.68 -25.78 12.00
C ILE A 127 4.48 -24.95 11.52
N SER A 128 4.06 -23.97 12.31
CA SER A 128 2.95 -23.09 11.95
C SER A 128 3.29 -22.20 10.75
N ILE A 129 2.28 -21.70 10.07
CA ILE A 129 2.45 -20.75 8.95
C ILE A 129 3.19 -19.50 9.42
N ALA A 130 2.89 -18.99 10.63
CA ALA A 130 3.58 -17.83 11.20
C ALA A 130 5.08 -18.10 11.36
N THR A 131 5.46 -19.27 11.88
CA THR A 131 6.87 -19.65 12.05
C THR A 131 7.56 -19.81 10.69
N LYS A 132 6.87 -20.38 9.68
CA LYS A 132 7.42 -20.48 8.32
C LYS A 132 7.71 -19.08 7.76
N ASN A 133 6.81 -18.13 7.96
CA ASN A 133 7.00 -16.75 7.50
C ASN A 133 8.21 -16.09 8.19
N ASP A 134 8.39 -16.33 9.48
CA ASP A 134 9.54 -15.80 10.24
C ASP A 134 10.87 -16.39 9.78
N LEU A 135 10.88 -17.63 9.28
CA LEU A 135 12.10 -18.33 8.86
C LEU A 135 12.49 -18.07 7.40
N ARG A 136 11.55 -17.59 6.56
CA ARG A 136 11.82 -17.38 5.12
C ARG A 136 12.98 -16.42 4.87
N ALA A 137 12.95 -15.25 5.48
CA ALA A 137 13.97 -14.24 5.25
C ALA A 137 15.37 -14.69 5.70
N PRO A 138 15.55 -15.24 6.92
CA PRO A 138 16.85 -15.80 7.33
C PRO A 138 17.34 -16.93 6.44
N THR A 139 16.45 -17.81 6.00
CA THR A 139 16.80 -18.94 5.12
C THR A 139 17.29 -18.43 3.76
N ARG A 140 16.59 -17.49 3.16
CA ARG A 140 17.01 -16.85 1.89
C ARG A 140 18.35 -16.13 2.06
N HIS A 141 18.55 -15.45 3.18
CA HIS A 141 19.81 -14.76 3.47
C HIS A 141 20.98 -15.75 3.50
N PHE A 142 20.82 -16.85 4.20
CA PHE A 142 21.83 -17.90 4.24
C PHE A 142 22.14 -18.46 2.86
N LEU A 143 21.12 -18.82 2.10
CA LEU A 143 21.28 -19.41 0.76
C LEU A 143 21.81 -18.39 -0.26
N TRP A 144 21.48 -17.11 -0.08
CA TRP A 144 22.06 -16.04 -0.90
C TRP A 144 23.60 -16.01 -0.76
N TYR A 145 24.12 -16.13 0.46
CA TYR A 145 25.58 -16.24 0.65
C TYR A 145 26.16 -17.49 -0.01
N ALA A 146 25.44 -18.59 0.02
CA ALA A 146 25.89 -19.82 -0.61
C ALA A 146 25.97 -19.73 -2.14
N GLU A 147 25.16 -18.85 -2.77
CA GLU A 147 25.18 -18.61 -4.21
C GLU A 147 26.31 -17.66 -4.66
N GLN A 148 26.95 -16.94 -3.75
CA GLN A 148 28.06 -16.04 -4.06
C GLN A 148 29.36 -16.86 -4.17
#